data_a8cda019f3562b30b3c5d1a56ba55d75
#
_entry.id   a8cda019f3562b30b3c5d1a56ba55d75
#
_cell.length_a   1.000
_cell.length_b   1.000
_cell.length_c   1.000
_cell.angle_alpha   90.00
_cell.angle_beta   90.00
_cell.angle_gamma   90.00
#
_symmetry.space_group_name_H-M   'P 1'
#
loop_
_entity.id
_entity.type
_entity.pdbx_description
1 polymer ?
#
loop_
_entity_poly.entity_id
_entity_poly.type
_entity_poly.pdbx_seq_one_letter_code
_entity_poly.pdbx_strand_id
1 'polypeptide(L)'
;VQRSTVESWLADCGKSLTEIEAEIDKDLKPRSFEMSGWKAEGQTEIGRRKIPSMNVLGYLPGSGELADELVIVGAHFDHVGMGGANSLAPGTIAIHNGADDNASGTVGMLEVAKRITDLVRQQPAETSRRAILFMAFSAEELGLIGSEYYVNHPRFALDKTVAMLNLDMVGRISNNTLTVYGTGTAREFDELLTQANELGQFEIKRQPEGVGPSDHQSFFMKGIPVYHFFSGFHPDYHRPSDDFDKINLNGIARIAEMVTFMTDKIARTPQRPFFLRSASSKVRLGVRMRQSEPGLVVDRVMPGGWAKKAGILPEDRILKIGSQPVADREAMDAELGKYKPGDSLEVEVQRGTENIVLRGEIGG
;
A
#
# COMPACT_ATOMS: atom_id res chain seq x y z
N VAL A 1 36.38 6.05 -3.08
CA VAL A 1 37.80 5.87 -2.74
C VAL A 1 38.06 4.39 -2.72
N GLN A 2 39.23 3.94 -3.26
CA GLN A 2 39.61 2.52 -3.26
C GLN A 2 40.08 2.09 -1.86
N ARG A 3 39.83 0.82 -1.49
CA ARG A 3 40.19 0.27 -0.19
C ARG A 3 41.68 0.46 0.13
N SER A 4 42.57 0.14 -0.82
CA SER A 4 44.01 0.30 -0.68
C SER A 4 44.46 1.73 -0.35
N THR A 5 43.75 2.74 -0.87
CA THR A 5 44.00 4.14 -0.58
C THR A 5 43.65 4.46 0.89
N VAL A 6 42.51 3.95 1.36
CA VAL A 6 42.11 4.15 2.77
C VAL A 6 43.07 3.44 3.70
N GLU A 7 43.52 2.23 3.35
CA GLU A 7 44.48 1.48 4.11
C GLU A 7 45.81 2.23 4.25
N SER A 8 46.30 2.86 3.16
CA SER A 8 47.54 3.67 3.25
C SER A 8 47.39 4.88 4.17
N TRP A 9 46.23 5.59 4.09
CA TRP A 9 45.95 6.73 4.96
C TRP A 9 45.88 6.35 6.44
N LEU A 10 45.26 5.20 6.73
CA LEU A 10 45.14 4.69 8.09
C LEU A 10 46.51 4.20 8.65
N ALA A 11 47.33 3.61 7.79
CA ALA A 11 48.67 3.19 8.17
C ALA A 11 49.53 4.38 8.64
N ASP A 12 49.44 5.55 7.98
CA ASP A 12 50.09 6.80 8.40
C ASP A 12 49.67 7.25 9.81
N CYS A 13 48.49 6.85 10.26
CA CYS A 13 47.97 7.11 11.60
C CYS A 13 48.16 5.93 12.57
N GLY A 14 48.92 4.91 12.18
CA GLY A 14 49.14 3.69 12.98
C GLY A 14 47.88 2.85 13.18
N LYS A 15 46.90 2.90 12.24
CA LYS A 15 45.64 2.17 12.27
C LYS A 15 45.53 1.17 11.12
N SER A 16 44.79 0.11 11.34
CA SER A 16 44.48 -0.90 10.34
C SER A 16 42.98 -0.89 10.03
N LEU A 17 42.61 -0.77 8.74
CA LEU A 17 41.22 -0.83 8.33
C LEU A 17 40.59 -2.17 8.71
N THR A 18 41.31 -3.27 8.51
CA THR A 18 40.82 -4.62 8.85
C THR A 18 40.54 -4.77 10.34
N GLU A 19 41.41 -4.19 11.22
CA GLU A 19 41.17 -4.22 12.67
C GLU A 19 39.96 -3.39 13.07
N ILE A 20 39.78 -2.21 12.46
CA ILE A 20 38.64 -1.34 12.73
C ILE A 20 37.31 -2.02 12.29
N GLU A 21 37.33 -2.67 11.12
CA GLU A 21 36.13 -3.44 10.64
C GLU A 21 35.84 -4.58 11.61
N ALA A 22 36.81 -5.35 12.01
CA ALA A 22 36.62 -6.45 12.97
C ALA A 22 36.15 -5.98 14.36
N GLU A 23 36.52 -4.78 14.79
CA GLU A 23 36.02 -4.19 16.03
C GLU A 23 34.57 -3.72 15.89
N ILE A 24 34.21 -3.14 14.74
CA ILE A 24 32.81 -2.72 14.45
C ILE A 24 31.90 -3.95 14.40
N ASP A 25 32.33 -5.03 13.76
CA ASP A 25 31.56 -6.27 13.62
C ASP A 25 31.27 -6.96 14.97
N LYS A 26 32.04 -6.68 16.02
CA LYS A 26 31.78 -7.26 17.35
C LYS A 26 30.57 -6.69 18.06
N ASP A 27 30.30 -5.39 17.90
CA ASP A 27 29.28 -4.70 18.71
C ASP A 27 28.49 -3.65 17.94
N LEU A 28 28.74 -3.53 16.64
CA LEU A 28 28.08 -2.59 15.69
C LEU A 28 28.16 -1.13 16.13
N LYS A 29 29.23 -0.75 16.84
CA LYS A 29 29.47 0.61 17.29
C LYS A 29 30.50 1.33 16.41
N PRO A 30 30.35 2.65 16.20
CA PRO A 30 31.31 3.44 15.46
C PRO A 30 32.71 3.40 16.13
N ARG A 31 33.74 3.35 15.32
CA ARG A 31 35.18 3.44 15.73
C ARG A 31 35.83 4.69 15.13
N SER A 32 35.09 5.82 15.19
CA SER A 32 35.57 7.10 14.64
C SER A 32 36.74 7.64 15.49
N PHE A 33 37.71 8.23 14.83
CA PHE A 33 38.83 8.89 15.46
C PHE A 33 39.33 10.06 14.60
N GLU A 34 40.08 10.96 15.19
CA GLU A 34 40.68 12.09 14.49
C GLU A 34 42.02 11.65 13.85
N MET A 35 42.19 11.98 12.57
CA MET A 35 43.46 11.80 11.86
C MET A 35 44.25 13.10 11.96
N SER A 36 45.07 13.22 13.01
CA SER A 36 45.86 14.43 13.27
C SER A 36 46.79 14.76 12.12
N GLY A 37 46.82 16.02 11.71
CA GLY A 37 47.66 16.49 10.60
C GLY A 37 47.04 16.24 9.21
N TRP A 38 45.88 15.60 9.12
CA TRP A 38 45.17 15.42 7.86
C TRP A 38 44.05 16.46 7.68
N LYS A 39 43.93 16.95 6.45
CA LYS A 39 42.84 17.79 6.01
C LYS A 39 42.25 17.21 4.73
N ALA A 40 40.94 17.04 4.68
CA ALA A 40 40.24 16.65 3.49
C ALA A 40 39.44 17.86 2.91
N GLU A 41 39.70 18.16 1.68
CA GLU A 41 38.90 19.13 0.91
C GLU A 41 38.29 18.41 -0.29
N GLY A 42 37.02 18.66 -0.54
CA GLY A 42 36.30 18.06 -1.65
C GLY A 42 35.27 19.00 -2.22
N GLN A 43 35.09 18.92 -3.52
CA GLN A 43 33.99 19.58 -4.22
C GLN A 43 33.17 18.51 -4.90
N THR A 44 31.85 18.57 -4.75
CA THR A 44 30.91 17.69 -5.46
C THR A 44 30.05 18.52 -6.41
N GLU A 45 29.91 18.05 -7.63
CA GLU A 45 28.99 18.61 -8.60
C GLU A 45 27.91 17.54 -8.90
N ILE A 46 26.66 17.92 -8.71
CA ILE A 46 25.52 17.05 -9.00
C ILE A 46 24.87 17.51 -10.28
N GLY A 47 25.17 16.85 -11.38
CA GLY A 47 24.48 17.01 -12.65
C GLY A 47 23.10 16.33 -12.64
N ARG A 48 22.03 17.12 -12.70
CA ARG A 48 20.67 16.58 -12.84
C ARG A 48 20.31 16.42 -14.30
N ARG A 49 20.29 15.17 -14.81
CA ARG A 49 19.77 14.85 -16.12
C ARG A 49 18.27 14.61 -16.03
N LYS A 50 17.46 15.44 -16.71
CA LYS A 50 16.02 15.19 -16.85
C LYS A 50 15.79 14.32 -18.08
N ILE A 51 15.12 13.20 -17.91
CA ILE A 51 14.66 12.31 -18.98
C ILE A 51 13.14 12.42 -19.00
N PRO A 52 12.52 12.84 -20.12
CA PRO A 52 11.07 12.87 -20.22
C PRO A 52 10.53 11.45 -20.17
N SER A 53 9.51 11.25 -19.37
CA SER A 53 8.74 10.01 -19.29
C SER A 53 7.26 10.34 -19.18
N MET A 54 6.38 9.37 -19.45
CA MET A 54 4.94 9.59 -19.40
C MET A 54 4.21 8.34 -18.92
N ASN A 55 3.15 8.56 -18.17
CA ASN A 55 2.15 7.52 -17.95
C ASN A 55 1.21 7.44 -19.16
N VAL A 56 0.73 6.25 -19.47
CA VAL A 56 -0.27 6.05 -20.52
C VAL A 56 -1.62 5.78 -19.89
N LEU A 57 -2.65 6.50 -20.33
CA LEU A 57 -3.99 6.45 -19.74
C LEU A 57 -5.01 6.03 -20.79
N GLY A 58 -5.74 4.95 -20.52
CA GLY A 58 -6.92 4.51 -21.26
C GLY A 58 -8.19 4.79 -20.46
N TYR A 59 -9.12 5.55 -21.01
CA TYR A 59 -10.33 5.98 -20.30
C TYR A 59 -11.57 5.37 -20.90
N LEU A 60 -12.33 4.66 -20.07
CA LEU A 60 -13.69 4.19 -20.39
C LEU A 60 -14.69 5.06 -19.65
N PRO A 61 -15.50 5.88 -20.35
CA PRO A 61 -16.46 6.78 -19.72
C PRO A 61 -17.46 6.05 -18.82
N GLY A 62 -17.86 6.67 -17.74
CA GLY A 62 -18.97 6.24 -16.90
C GLY A 62 -20.32 6.47 -17.55
N SER A 63 -21.39 6.03 -16.90
CA SER A 63 -22.79 6.22 -17.32
C SER A 63 -23.71 6.40 -16.12
N GLY A 64 -24.82 7.10 -16.32
CA GLY A 64 -25.83 7.35 -15.29
C GLY A 64 -25.29 8.15 -14.10
N GLU A 65 -25.88 7.93 -12.94
CA GLU A 65 -25.60 8.70 -11.71
C GLU A 65 -24.17 8.52 -11.18
N LEU A 66 -23.50 7.43 -11.53
CA LEU A 66 -22.15 7.13 -11.07
C LEU A 66 -21.05 7.62 -12.04
N ALA A 67 -21.42 8.25 -13.15
CA ALA A 67 -20.51 8.58 -14.25
C ALA A 67 -19.32 9.46 -13.84
N ASP A 68 -19.47 10.30 -12.82
CA ASP A 68 -18.44 11.23 -12.35
C ASP A 68 -17.41 10.59 -11.39
N GLU A 69 -17.63 9.35 -11.00
CA GLU A 69 -16.71 8.62 -10.15
C GLU A 69 -15.81 7.68 -10.96
N LEU A 70 -14.68 7.27 -10.39
CA LEU A 70 -13.61 6.60 -11.10
C LEU A 70 -13.10 5.38 -10.34
N VAL A 71 -12.91 4.27 -11.05
CA VAL A 71 -12.10 3.12 -10.62
C VAL A 71 -10.83 3.09 -11.46
N ILE A 72 -9.69 2.84 -10.85
CA ILE A 72 -8.40 2.73 -11.55
C ILE A 72 -7.97 1.26 -11.57
N VAL A 73 -7.49 0.79 -12.72
CA VAL A 73 -6.74 -0.46 -12.87
C VAL A 73 -5.38 -0.10 -13.43
N GLY A 74 -4.31 -0.48 -12.75
CA GLY A 74 -2.96 -0.04 -13.09
C GLY A 74 -1.92 -1.15 -13.09
N ALA A 75 -0.83 -0.90 -13.82
CA ALA A 75 0.40 -1.67 -13.83
C ALA A 75 1.53 -0.77 -14.31
N HIS A 76 2.75 -0.93 -13.85
CA HIS A 76 3.88 -0.24 -14.46
C HIS A 76 4.35 -0.95 -15.73
N PHE A 77 4.97 -0.22 -16.64
CA PHE A 77 5.45 -0.76 -17.93
C PHE A 77 6.94 -0.52 -18.18
N ASP A 78 7.60 0.21 -17.28
CA ASP A 78 9.05 0.32 -17.28
C ASP A 78 9.70 -0.88 -16.59
N HIS A 79 11.00 -1.08 -16.84
CA HIS A 79 11.84 -2.05 -16.18
C HIS A 79 13.30 -1.55 -16.13
N VAL A 80 14.23 -2.32 -15.57
CA VAL A 80 15.63 -1.90 -15.33
C VAL A 80 16.50 -1.76 -16.59
N GLY A 81 15.96 -1.99 -17.80
CA GLY A 81 16.63 -1.73 -19.09
C GLY A 81 17.88 -2.57 -19.31
N MET A 82 19.04 -1.95 -19.42
CA MET A 82 20.33 -2.62 -19.61
C MET A 82 20.99 -3.06 -18.29
N GLY A 83 20.28 -2.96 -17.19
CA GLY A 83 20.81 -3.20 -15.84
C GLY A 83 21.24 -1.90 -15.14
N GLY A 84 22.10 -2.01 -14.16
CA GLY A 84 22.57 -0.88 -13.32
C GLY A 84 22.27 -1.08 -11.86
N ALA A 85 21.96 0.02 -11.14
CA ALA A 85 21.80 -0.01 -9.69
C ALA A 85 20.66 -0.93 -9.20
N ASN A 86 19.58 -1.06 -9.98
CA ASN A 86 18.42 -1.88 -9.63
C ASN A 86 18.53 -3.34 -10.13
N SER A 87 19.60 -3.68 -10.87
CA SER A 87 19.82 -5.05 -11.34
C SER A 87 20.34 -5.95 -10.21
N LEU A 88 19.79 -7.15 -10.10
CA LEU A 88 20.29 -8.23 -9.25
C LEU A 88 21.28 -9.16 -9.99
N ALA A 89 21.79 -8.72 -11.15
CA ALA A 89 22.92 -9.32 -11.86
C ALA A 89 24.08 -8.31 -11.94
N PRO A 90 24.79 -8.03 -10.80
CA PRO A 90 25.79 -6.99 -10.74
C PRO A 90 26.93 -7.23 -11.74
N GLY A 91 27.34 -6.16 -12.44
CA GLY A 91 28.38 -6.22 -13.48
C GLY A 91 27.91 -6.74 -14.84
N THR A 92 26.66 -7.18 -14.96
CA THR A 92 26.07 -7.61 -16.24
C THR A 92 25.46 -6.41 -16.95
N ILE A 93 25.88 -6.15 -18.21
CA ILE A 93 25.28 -5.17 -19.09
C ILE A 93 24.55 -5.96 -20.17
N ALA A 94 23.24 -6.15 -19.99
CA ALA A 94 22.39 -6.89 -20.91
C ALA A 94 20.94 -6.37 -20.79
N ILE A 95 20.12 -6.65 -21.78
CA ILE A 95 18.69 -6.36 -21.70
C ILE A 95 18.08 -7.18 -20.55
N HIS A 96 17.41 -6.51 -19.64
CA HIS A 96 16.54 -7.12 -18.63
C HIS A 96 15.14 -7.10 -19.23
N ASN A 97 14.63 -8.28 -19.58
CA ASN A 97 13.40 -8.41 -20.35
C ASN A 97 12.14 -8.03 -19.56
N GLY A 98 12.14 -8.31 -18.23
CA GLY A 98 11.01 -7.95 -17.36
C GLY A 98 9.71 -8.63 -17.76
N ALA A 99 9.78 -9.94 -18.11
CA ALA A 99 8.60 -10.65 -18.59
C ALA A 99 7.54 -10.80 -17.49
N ASP A 100 7.96 -11.07 -16.26
CA ASP A 100 7.07 -11.01 -15.11
C ASP A 100 7.01 -9.60 -14.53
N ASP A 101 8.13 -8.95 -14.36
CA ASP A 101 8.28 -7.61 -13.80
C ASP A 101 8.58 -6.56 -14.90
N ASN A 102 7.58 -5.81 -15.52
CA ASN A 102 6.17 -6.07 -15.23
C ASN A 102 5.35 -6.15 -16.53
N ALA A 103 5.88 -6.87 -17.54
CA ALA A 103 5.08 -7.12 -18.73
C ALA A 103 3.83 -7.96 -18.40
N SER A 104 3.92 -8.89 -17.41
CA SER A 104 2.80 -9.70 -16.97
C SER A 104 1.64 -8.86 -16.42
N GLY A 105 1.91 -7.88 -15.56
CA GLY A 105 0.91 -6.95 -15.02
C GLY A 105 0.34 -6.04 -16.09
N THR A 106 1.18 -5.49 -16.96
CA THR A 106 0.75 -4.63 -18.08
C THR A 106 -0.20 -5.38 -19.03
N VAL A 107 0.14 -6.61 -19.42
CA VAL A 107 -0.73 -7.45 -20.28
C VAL A 107 -2.00 -7.87 -19.52
N GLY A 108 -1.89 -8.21 -18.24
CA GLY A 108 -3.04 -8.48 -17.37
C GLY A 108 -4.03 -7.31 -17.34
N MET A 109 -3.54 -6.08 -17.15
CA MET A 109 -4.34 -4.85 -17.21
C MET A 109 -5.02 -4.65 -18.57
N LEU A 110 -4.31 -4.89 -19.68
CA LEU A 110 -4.88 -4.80 -21.02
C LEU A 110 -5.98 -5.84 -21.24
N GLU A 111 -5.82 -7.06 -20.72
CA GLU A 111 -6.87 -8.10 -20.78
C GLU A 111 -8.09 -7.69 -19.94
N VAL A 112 -7.90 -7.10 -18.76
CA VAL A 112 -8.99 -6.52 -17.97
C VAL A 112 -9.70 -5.42 -18.77
N ALA A 113 -8.95 -4.53 -19.43
CA ALA A 113 -9.53 -3.45 -20.25
C ALA A 113 -10.40 -3.99 -21.38
N LYS A 114 -9.92 -5.03 -22.05
CA LYS A 114 -10.68 -5.72 -23.10
C LYS A 114 -11.96 -6.34 -22.53
N ARG A 115 -11.87 -7.14 -21.47
CA ARG A 115 -13.03 -7.83 -20.87
C ARG A 115 -14.07 -6.85 -20.36
N ILE A 116 -13.67 -5.79 -19.67
CA ILE A 116 -14.57 -4.73 -19.19
C ILE A 116 -15.27 -4.05 -20.37
N THR A 117 -14.55 -3.73 -21.43
CA THR A 117 -15.12 -3.10 -22.62
C THR A 117 -16.17 -4.01 -23.28
N ASP A 118 -15.88 -5.31 -23.38
CA ASP A 118 -16.82 -6.29 -23.92
C ASP A 118 -18.05 -6.46 -23.03
N LEU A 119 -17.90 -6.48 -21.70
CA LEU A 119 -19.02 -6.49 -20.75
C LEU A 119 -19.88 -5.24 -20.87
N VAL A 120 -19.28 -4.06 -20.95
CA VAL A 120 -20.02 -2.78 -21.07
C VAL A 120 -20.81 -2.71 -22.37
N ARG A 121 -20.28 -3.22 -23.47
CA ARG A 121 -21.01 -3.28 -24.78
C ARG A 121 -22.25 -4.17 -24.72
N GLN A 122 -22.29 -5.14 -23.81
CA GLN A 122 -23.42 -6.06 -23.65
C GLN A 122 -24.46 -5.57 -22.64
N GLN A 123 -24.15 -4.50 -21.88
CA GLN A 123 -25.06 -3.92 -20.89
C GLN A 123 -26.07 -2.97 -21.55
N PRO A 124 -27.29 -2.82 -20.97
CA PRO A 124 -28.19 -1.77 -21.35
C PRO A 124 -27.54 -0.38 -21.23
N ALA A 125 -27.87 0.52 -22.16
CA ALA A 125 -27.25 1.87 -22.20
C ALA A 125 -27.53 2.70 -20.94
N GLU A 126 -28.63 2.45 -20.25
CA GLU A 126 -29.03 3.10 -18.99
C GLU A 126 -28.37 2.55 -17.75
N THR A 127 -27.51 1.52 -17.87
CA THR A 127 -26.79 0.95 -16.73
C THR A 127 -25.89 2.00 -16.09
N SER A 128 -26.16 2.37 -14.83
CA SER A 128 -25.33 3.30 -14.09
C SER A 128 -23.99 2.65 -13.70
N ARG A 129 -22.89 3.34 -14.00
CA ARG A 129 -21.54 2.81 -13.82
C ARG A 129 -20.52 3.93 -13.71
N ARG A 130 -19.55 3.76 -12.80
CA ARG A 130 -18.35 4.61 -12.69
C ARG A 130 -17.51 4.52 -13.96
N ALA A 131 -16.80 5.59 -14.26
CA ALA A 131 -15.74 5.56 -15.25
C ALA A 131 -14.62 4.62 -14.80
N ILE A 132 -13.87 4.06 -15.76
CA ILE A 132 -12.72 3.21 -15.48
C ILE A 132 -11.50 3.80 -16.18
N LEU A 133 -10.42 3.96 -15.44
CA LEU A 133 -9.14 4.45 -15.95
C LEU A 133 -8.10 3.33 -15.87
N PHE A 134 -7.63 2.90 -17.02
CA PHE A 134 -6.51 1.98 -17.15
C PHE A 134 -5.22 2.80 -17.21
N MET A 135 -4.24 2.49 -16.35
CA MET A 135 -3.02 3.27 -16.23
C MET A 135 -1.78 2.40 -16.34
N ALA A 136 -0.97 2.65 -17.37
CA ALA A 136 0.39 2.13 -17.41
C ALA A 136 1.32 3.19 -16.82
N PHE A 137 1.91 2.88 -15.66
CA PHE A 137 2.82 3.78 -14.96
C PHE A 137 4.24 3.65 -15.50
N SER A 138 4.97 4.76 -15.51
CA SER A 138 6.37 4.81 -15.87
C SER A 138 7.24 5.12 -14.66
N ALA A 139 8.49 4.68 -14.69
CA ALA A 139 9.49 4.92 -13.67
C ALA A 139 9.07 4.44 -12.26
N GLU A 140 8.38 3.32 -12.20
CA GLU A 140 8.09 2.58 -10.98
C GLU A 140 9.41 2.12 -10.33
N GLU A 141 10.28 1.52 -11.11
CA GLU A 141 11.60 0.98 -10.76
C GLU A 141 12.58 2.04 -10.21
N LEU A 142 12.26 3.30 -10.41
CA LEU A 142 13.00 4.45 -9.87
C LEU A 142 12.37 5.03 -8.61
N GLY A 143 11.39 4.32 -8.01
CA GLY A 143 10.72 4.69 -6.77
C GLY A 143 9.34 5.30 -6.98
N LEU A 144 8.47 4.62 -7.72
CA LEU A 144 7.04 4.95 -7.90
C LEU A 144 6.80 6.34 -8.54
N ILE A 145 7.75 6.85 -9.34
CA ILE A 145 7.72 8.25 -9.82
C ILE A 145 6.45 8.52 -10.64
N GLY A 146 6.03 7.57 -11.48
CA GLY A 146 4.87 7.74 -12.34
C GLY A 146 3.55 7.83 -11.58
N SER A 147 3.31 6.92 -10.65
CA SER A 147 2.11 6.94 -9.82
C SER A 147 2.10 8.10 -8.83
N GLU A 148 3.26 8.42 -8.24
CA GLU A 148 3.40 9.59 -7.36
C GLU A 148 3.13 10.90 -8.13
N TYR A 149 3.65 11.03 -9.34
CA TYR A 149 3.36 12.16 -10.21
C TYR A 149 1.86 12.28 -10.47
N TYR A 150 1.19 11.17 -10.84
CA TYR A 150 -0.24 11.20 -11.12
C TYR A 150 -1.07 11.63 -9.91
N VAL A 151 -0.83 11.09 -8.72
CA VAL A 151 -1.62 11.46 -7.54
C VAL A 151 -1.37 12.89 -7.06
N ASN A 152 -0.26 13.52 -7.47
CA ASN A 152 0.04 14.92 -7.20
C ASN A 152 -0.41 15.87 -8.33
N HIS A 153 -0.61 15.35 -9.57
CA HIS A 153 -1.05 16.10 -10.75
C HIS A 153 -2.15 15.30 -11.49
N PRO A 154 -3.26 15.00 -10.85
CA PRO A 154 -4.25 14.06 -11.38
C PRO A 154 -4.99 14.65 -12.58
N ARG A 155 -5.19 13.83 -13.63
CA ARG A 155 -6.02 14.20 -14.79
C ARG A 155 -7.50 14.25 -14.43
N PHE A 156 -7.91 13.41 -13.49
CA PHE A 156 -9.26 13.34 -12.92
C PHE A 156 -9.15 13.59 -11.41
N ALA A 157 -10.09 14.30 -10.82
CA ALA A 157 -10.06 14.65 -9.40
C ALA A 157 -9.96 13.39 -8.51
N LEU A 158 -8.99 13.37 -7.59
CA LEU A 158 -8.72 12.20 -6.76
C LEU A 158 -9.87 11.85 -5.81
N ASP A 159 -10.64 12.83 -5.36
CA ASP A 159 -11.84 12.64 -4.53
C ASP A 159 -12.97 11.90 -5.27
N LYS A 160 -12.86 11.80 -6.60
CA LYS A 160 -13.73 10.99 -7.45
C LYS A 160 -13.24 9.57 -7.65
N THR A 161 -11.99 9.29 -7.32
CA THR A 161 -11.42 7.94 -7.40
C THR A 161 -11.85 7.12 -6.19
N VAL A 162 -12.57 6.04 -6.41
CA VAL A 162 -13.16 5.24 -5.32
C VAL A 162 -12.33 3.99 -4.99
N ALA A 163 -11.52 3.49 -5.92
CA ALA A 163 -10.60 2.38 -5.71
C ALA A 163 -9.51 2.35 -6.78
N MET A 164 -8.37 1.71 -6.45
CA MET A 164 -7.30 1.39 -7.41
C MET A 164 -6.87 -0.07 -7.25
N LEU A 165 -6.84 -0.80 -8.36
CA LEU A 165 -6.41 -2.20 -8.45
C LEU A 165 -5.11 -2.26 -9.25
N ASN A 166 -4.04 -2.74 -8.63
CA ASN A 166 -2.69 -2.79 -9.19
C ASN A 166 -2.28 -4.23 -9.52
N LEU A 167 -1.72 -4.42 -10.71
CA LEU A 167 -1.15 -5.70 -11.15
C LEU A 167 0.36 -5.52 -11.31
N ASP A 168 1.12 -6.29 -10.55
CA ASP A 168 2.56 -6.23 -10.62
C ASP A 168 3.14 -7.61 -10.31
N MET A 169 3.93 -8.15 -11.26
CA MET A 169 4.47 -9.51 -11.21
C MET A 169 3.37 -10.56 -10.99
N VAL A 170 2.47 -10.71 -11.95
CA VAL A 170 1.33 -11.65 -11.86
C VAL A 170 1.50 -12.89 -12.75
N GLY A 171 2.67 -13.06 -13.35
CA GLY A 171 2.94 -14.11 -14.33
C GLY A 171 3.68 -15.35 -13.78
N ARG A 172 4.09 -15.38 -12.51
CA ARG A 172 4.88 -16.49 -11.95
C ARG A 172 4.14 -17.26 -10.85
N ILE A 173 2.83 -17.44 -11.03
CA ILE A 173 2.00 -18.24 -10.09
C ILE A 173 2.63 -19.63 -9.89
N SER A 174 3.00 -19.91 -8.65
CA SER A 174 3.54 -21.19 -8.18
C SER A 174 2.65 -21.77 -7.10
N ASN A 175 2.50 -23.09 -7.08
CA ASN A 175 1.63 -23.82 -6.12
C ASN A 175 0.21 -23.21 -6.02
N ASN A 176 -0.30 -22.70 -7.12
CA ASN A 176 -1.61 -22.03 -7.20
C ASN A 176 -1.81 -20.88 -6.18
N THR A 177 -0.72 -20.27 -5.69
CA THR A 177 -0.76 -19.22 -4.66
C THR A 177 -0.72 -17.84 -5.31
N LEU A 178 -1.61 -16.94 -4.85
CA LEU A 178 -1.64 -15.53 -5.21
C LEU A 178 -1.63 -14.68 -3.94
N THR A 179 -0.70 -13.75 -3.82
CA THR A 179 -0.68 -12.77 -2.74
C THR A 179 -1.46 -11.53 -3.17
N VAL A 180 -2.37 -11.06 -2.31
CA VAL A 180 -3.16 -9.85 -2.56
C VAL A 180 -2.99 -8.91 -1.38
N TYR A 181 -2.35 -7.77 -1.62
CA TYR A 181 -2.20 -6.69 -0.65
C TYR A 181 -3.41 -5.75 -0.69
N GLY A 182 -3.56 -4.95 0.36
CA GLY A 182 -4.62 -3.95 0.46
C GLY A 182 -5.98 -4.52 0.81
N THR A 183 -6.08 -5.81 1.17
CA THR A 183 -7.36 -6.46 1.47
C THR A 183 -8.09 -5.84 2.66
N GLY A 184 -7.38 -5.10 3.51
CA GLY A 184 -7.92 -4.36 4.64
C GLY A 184 -8.04 -2.85 4.40
N THR A 185 -7.85 -2.35 3.18
CA THR A 185 -7.92 -0.91 2.88
C THR A 185 -9.34 -0.40 2.63
N ALA A 186 -10.30 -1.30 2.49
CA ALA A 186 -11.72 -0.98 2.57
C ALA A 186 -12.47 -2.09 3.30
N ARG A 187 -13.61 -1.73 3.91
CA ARG A 187 -14.44 -2.67 4.67
C ARG A 187 -14.93 -3.84 3.82
N GLU A 188 -15.29 -3.57 2.59
CA GLU A 188 -15.92 -4.49 1.66
C GLU A 188 -14.90 -5.38 0.92
N PHE A 189 -13.60 -5.07 1.02
CA PHE A 189 -12.59 -5.65 0.15
C PHE A 189 -12.32 -7.13 0.42
N ASP A 190 -12.31 -7.55 1.67
CA ASP A 190 -12.06 -8.97 1.98
C ASP A 190 -13.15 -9.89 1.41
N GLU A 191 -14.42 -9.47 1.54
CA GLU A 191 -15.57 -10.18 0.97
C GLU A 191 -15.55 -10.15 -0.56
N LEU A 192 -15.28 -8.99 -1.17
CA LEU A 192 -15.20 -8.86 -2.63
C LEU A 192 -14.08 -9.76 -3.21
N LEU A 193 -12.93 -9.84 -2.55
CA LEU A 193 -11.85 -10.74 -2.97
C LEU A 193 -12.27 -12.21 -2.84
N THR A 194 -13.01 -12.58 -1.80
CA THR A 194 -13.51 -13.93 -1.61
C THR A 194 -14.45 -14.32 -2.77
N GLN A 195 -15.39 -13.45 -3.13
CA GLN A 195 -16.28 -13.69 -4.27
C GLN A 195 -15.52 -13.76 -5.61
N ALA A 196 -14.55 -12.87 -5.83
CA ALA A 196 -13.73 -12.89 -7.04
C ALA A 196 -12.92 -14.19 -7.15
N ASN A 197 -12.45 -14.73 -6.04
CA ASN A 197 -11.66 -15.96 -6.03
C ASN A 197 -12.47 -17.24 -6.35
N GLU A 198 -13.78 -17.17 -6.37
CA GLU A 198 -14.61 -18.27 -6.92
C GLU A 198 -14.31 -18.48 -8.41
N LEU A 199 -13.93 -17.42 -9.13
CA LEU A 199 -13.50 -17.46 -10.53
C LEU A 199 -12.00 -17.84 -10.65
N GLY A 200 -11.16 -17.26 -9.80
CA GLY A 200 -9.73 -17.46 -9.82
C GLY A 200 -9.27 -18.78 -9.26
N GLN A 201 -9.91 -19.30 -8.22
CA GLN A 201 -9.60 -20.54 -7.51
C GLN A 201 -8.13 -20.65 -7.07
N PHE A 202 -7.57 -19.53 -6.58
CA PHE A 202 -6.24 -19.47 -6.01
C PHE A 202 -6.25 -19.75 -4.51
N GLU A 203 -5.12 -20.22 -3.99
CA GLU A 203 -4.79 -20.11 -2.59
C GLU A 203 -4.35 -18.64 -2.30
N ILE A 204 -5.27 -17.83 -1.76
CA ILE A 204 -5.03 -16.41 -1.54
C ILE A 204 -4.27 -16.19 -0.24
N LYS A 205 -3.09 -15.57 -0.33
CA LYS A 205 -2.38 -14.96 0.80
C LYS A 205 -2.81 -13.50 0.94
N ARG A 206 -3.68 -13.23 1.91
CA ARG A 206 -4.19 -11.89 2.19
C ARG A 206 -3.17 -11.07 2.96
N GLN A 207 -2.89 -9.86 2.47
CA GLN A 207 -2.09 -8.86 3.14
C GLN A 207 -2.97 -7.60 3.29
N PRO A 208 -3.38 -7.27 4.51
CA PRO A 208 -4.33 -6.19 4.73
C PRO A 208 -3.77 -4.79 4.48
N GLU A 209 -2.46 -4.63 4.51
CA GLU A 209 -1.76 -3.35 4.37
C GLU A 209 -1.89 -2.79 2.96
N GLY A 210 -2.13 -1.46 2.87
CA GLY A 210 -2.14 -0.72 1.61
C GLY A 210 -0.78 -0.06 1.29
N VAL A 211 0.18 -0.16 2.20
CA VAL A 211 1.56 0.26 1.97
C VAL A 211 2.35 -0.92 1.41
N GLY A 212 3.12 -0.70 0.37
CA GLY A 212 3.91 -1.75 -0.26
C GLY A 212 4.78 -1.21 -1.39
N PRO A 213 5.66 -2.03 -1.96
CA PRO A 213 6.67 -1.59 -2.91
C PRO A 213 6.15 -1.58 -4.35
N SER A 214 4.95 -1.01 -4.61
CA SER A 214 4.41 -0.84 -5.97
C SER A 214 3.42 0.32 -6.02
N ASP A 215 2.94 0.67 -7.20
CA ASP A 215 2.16 1.88 -7.52
C ASP A 215 0.89 2.09 -6.70
N HIS A 216 0.28 1.02 -6.17
CA HIS A 216 -0.88 1.09 -5.27
C HIS A 216 -0.62 1.96 -4.03
N GLN A 217 0.64 1.99 -3.54
CA GLN A 217 1.00 2.78 -2.37
C GLN A 217 0.73 4.27 -2.58
N SER A 218 1.03 4.81 -3.75
CA SER A 218 0.81 6.23 -4.06
C SER A 218 -0.66 6.64 -3.88
N PHE A 219 -1.59 5.77 -4.26
CA PHE A 219 -3.03 5.99 -4.11
C PHE A 219 -3.51 5.78 -2.66
N PHE A 220 -3.03 4.74 -2.00
CA PHE A 220 -3.34 4.49 -0.59
C PHE A 220 -2.95 5.67 0.29
N MET A 221 -1.77 6.27 0.07
CA MET A 221 -1.31 7.45 0.80
C MET A 221 -2.20 8.68 0.61
N LYS A 222 -3.01 8.71 -0.46
CA LYS A 222 -4.04 9.75 -0.72
C LYS A 222 -5.43 9.40 -0.18
N GLY A 223 -5.56 8.28 0.55
CA GLY A 223 -6.84 7.85 1.13
C GLY A 223 -7.75 7.12 0.16
N ILE A 224 -7.21 6.52 -0.88
CA ILE A 224 -7.94 5.70 -1.85
C ILE A 224 -7.75 4.22 -1.49
N PRO A 225 -8.84 3.42 -1.36
CA PRO A 225 -8.74 1.98 -1.17
C PRO A 225 -7.98 1.31 -2.32
N VAL A 226 -7.12 0.34 -2.01
CA VAL A 226 -6.28 -0.30 -3.03
C VAL A 226 -6.27 -1.82 -2.90
N TYR A 227 -6.09 -2.49 -4.03
CA TYR A 227 -5.57 -3.85 -4.10
C TYR A 227 -4.24 -3.85 -4.85
N HIS A 228 -3.40 -4.82 -4.52
CA HIS A 228 -2.21 -5.12 -5.30
C HIS A 228 -2.06 -6.65 -5.42
N PHE A 229 -2.09 -7.15 -6.64
CA PHE A 229 -1.99 -8.55 -6.99
C PHE A 229 -0.54 -8.88 -7.33
N PHE A 230 -0.01 -9.94 -6.72
CA PHE A 230 1.39 -10.31 -6.79
C PHE A 230 1.57 -11.83 -6.74
N SER A 231 2.26 -12.41 -7.70
CA SER A 231 2.51 -13.86 -7.76
C SER A 231 3.68 -14.34 -6.90
N GLY A 232 4.48 -13.43 -6.38
CA GLY A 232 5.63 -13.72 -5.52
C GLY A 232 6.96 -13.43 -6.20
N PHE A 233 8.02 -13.28 -5.40
CA PHE A 233 9.38 -13.16 -5.91
C PHE A 233 9.90 -14.50 -6.44
N HIS A 234 10.76 -14.42 -7.44
CA HIS A 234 11.41 -15.55 -8.07
C HIS A 234 12.90 -15.27 -8.34
N PRO A 235 13.73 -16.30 -8.59
CA PRO A 235 15.18 -16.12 -8.76
C PRO A 235 15.60 -15.24 -9.94
N ASP A 236 14.69 -15.02 -10.91
CA ASP A 236 14.95 -14.20 -12.09
C ASP A 236 14.62 -12.72 -11.89
N TYR A 237 14.02 -12.33 -10.76
CA TYR A 237 13.63 -10.95 -10.43
C TYR A 237 14.80 -9.98 -10.63
N HIS A 238 14.58 -8.89 -11.36
CA HIS A 238 15.59 -7.90 -11.75
C HIS A 238 16.83 -8.48 -12.42
N ARG A 239 16.65 -9.53 -13.23
CA ARG A 239 17.72 -10.19 -13.98
C ARG A 239 17.37 -10.32 -15.45
N PRO A 240 18.40 -10.40 -16.36
CA PRO A 240 18.16 -10.68 -17.79
C PRO A 240 17.39 -11.97 -18.06
N SER A 241 17.36 -12.87 -17.09
CA SER A 241 16.69 -14.19 -17.20
C SER A 241 15.20 -14.17 -16.86
N ASP A 242 14.60 -13.01 -16.58
CA ASP A 242 13.14 -12.89 -16.49
C ASP A 242 12.50 -12.88 -17.86
N ASP A 243 12.36 -14.07 -18.44
CA ASP A 243 11.99 -14.33 -19.82
C ASP A 243 10.56 -14.88 -19.97
N PHE A 244 9.99 -14.66 -21.13
CA PHE A 244 8.61 -15.02 -21.49
C PHE A 244 8.32 -16.53 -21.36
N ASP A 245 9.25 -17.40 -21.64
CA ASP A 245 9.09 -18.86 -21.58
C ASP A 245 8.78 -19.39 -20.17
N LYS A 246 9.00 -18.56 -19.16
CA LYS A 246 8.74 -18.86 -17.75
C LYS A 246 7.37 -18.36 -17.26
N ILE A 247 6.63 -17.65 -18.10
CA ILE A 247 5.37 -17.01 -17.73
C ILE A 247 4.20 -17.99 -17.74
N ASN A 248 3.44 -18.00 -16.67
CA ASN A 248 2.18 -18.73 -16.54
C ASN A 248 1.00 -17.93 -17.12
N LEU A 249 0.80 -18.02 -18.43
CA LEU A 249 -0.26 -17.27 -19.12
C LEU A 249 -1.67 -17.59 -18.59
N ASN A 250 -1.91 -18.85 -18.19
CA ASN A 250 -3.18 -19.25 -17.61
C ASN A 250 -3.40 -18.59 -16.24
N GLY A 251 -2.34 -18.44 -15.44
CA GLY A 251 -2.37 -17.70 -14.17
C GLY A 251 -2.77 -16.25 -14.39
N ILE A 252 -2.14 -15.57 -15.36
CA ILE A 252 -2.48 -14.18 -15.71
C ILE A 252 -3.96 -14.06 -16.14
N ALA A 253 -4.44 -14.96 -17.00
CA ALA A 253 -5.82 -14.94 -17.48
C ALA A 253 -6.85 -15.07 -16.34
N ARG A 254 -6.57 -15.94 -15.36
CA ARG A 254 -7.42 -16.13 -14.17
C ARG A 254 -7.39 -14.91 -13.25
N ILE A 255 -6.22 -14.28 -13.05
CA ILE A 255 -6.10 -13.03 -12.27
C ILE A 255 -6.86 -11.91 -13.00
N ALA A 256 -6.70 -11.78 -14.32
CA ALA A 256 -7.43 -10.79 -15.09
C ALA A 256 -8.96 -10.98 -15.01
N GLU A 257 -9.45 -12.23 -14.95
CA GLU A 257 -10.86 -12.52 -14.74
C GLU A 257 -11.36 -12.05 -13.36
N MET A 258 -10.60 -12.35 -12.29
CA MET A 258 -10.89 -11.85 -10.94
C MET A 258 -10.92 -10.32 -10.90
N VAL A 259 -9.89 -9.67 -11.43
CA VAL A 259 -9.78 -8.20 -11.45
C VAL A 259 -10.90 -7.57 -12.28
N THR A 260 -11.30 -8.20 -13.39
CA THR A 260 -12.46 -7.79 -14.19
C THR A 260 -13.73 -7.81 -13.35
N PHE A 261 -14.01 -8.92 -12.67
CA PHE A 261 -15.17 -9.05 -11.78
C PHE A 261 -15.16 -7.99 -10.68
N MET A 262 -14.05 -7.81 -9.99
CA MET A 262 -13.92 -6.83 -8.92
C MET A 262 -14.11 -5.40 -9.43
N THR A 263 -13.50 -5.06 -10.57
CA THR A 263 -13.62 -3.75 -11.20
C THR A 263 -15.07 -3.46 -11.59
N ASP A 264 -15.75 -4.40 -12.23
CA ASP A 264 -17.16 -4.27 -12.62
C ASP A 264 -18.09 -4.11 -11.39
N LYS A 265 -17.86 -4.89 -10.34
CA LYS A 265 -18.60 -4.78 -9.08
C LYS A 265 -18.42 -3.40 -8.43
N ILE A 266 -17.19 -2.94 -8.27
CA ILE A 266 -16.90 -1.61 -7.71
C ILE A 266 -17.49 -0.52 -8.62
N ALA A 267 -17.39 -0.67 -9.93
CA ALA A 267 -17.88 0.32 -10.86
C ALA A 267 -19.41 0.47 -10.81
N ARG A 268 -20.18 -0.59 -10.55
CA ARG A 268 -21.66 -0.58 -10.56
C ARG A 268 -22.30 -0.49 -9.19
N THR A 269 -21.57 -0.74 -8.09
CA THR A 269 -22.12 -0.63 -6.74
C THR A 269 -22.27 0.85 -6.36
N PRO A 270 -23.49 1.37 -6.04
CA PRO A 270 -23.67 2.78 -5.73
C PRO A 270 -22.83 3.26 -4.54
N GLN A 271 -22.71 2.44 -3.50
CA GLN A 271 -21.92 2.75 -2.32
C GLN A 271 -20.44 2.73 -2.68
N ARG A 272 -19.69 3.76 -2.24
CA ARG A 272 -18.24 3.76 -2.32
C ARG A 272 -17.66 2.75 -1.33
N PRO A 273 -16.55 2.04 -1.67
CA PRO A 273 -15.80 1.31 -0.68
C PRO A 273 -15.41 2.23 0.49
N PHE A 274 -15.65 1.77 1.71
CA PHE A 274 -15.35 2.57 2.90
C PHE A 274 -13.86 2.43 3.23
N PHE A 275 -13.10 3.51 3.01
CA PHE A 275 -11.64 3.53 3.19
C PHE A 275 -11.22 3.26 4.65
N LEU A 276 -10.25 2.36 4.81
CA LEU A 276 -9.61 2.03 6.08
C LEU A 276 -8.10 2.28 5.97
N ARG A 277 -7.58 3.17 6.80
CA ARG A 277 -6.15 3.53 6.75
C ARG A 277 -5.24 2.43 7.31
N SER A 278 -5.74 1.54 8.13
CA SER A 278 -5.00 0.42 8.71
C SER A 278 -5.94 -0.73 9.03
N ALA A 279 -5.72 -1.87 8.43
CA ALA A 279 -6.44 -3.11 8.75
C ALA A 279 -6.07 -3.67 10.13
N SER A 280 -4.93 -3.28 10.67
CA SER A 280 -4.47 -3.65 12.02
C SER A 280 -4.84 -2.59 13.07
N SER A 281 -5.63 -1.57 12.71
CA SER A 281 -6.08 -0.59 13.69
C SER A 281 -7.06 -1.28 14.65
N LYS A 282 -6.52 -1.77 15.76
CA LYS A 282 -7.34 -1.91 16.95
C LYS A 282 -8.10 -0.60 17.09
N VAL A 283 -9.43 -0.69 17.04
CA VAL A 283 -10.27 0.47 17.28
C VAL A 283 -9.80 1.16 18.56
N ARG A 284 -9.51 2.44 18.45
CA ARG A 284 -9.04 3.23 19.60
C ARG A 284 -9.95 4.42 19.78
N LEU A 285 -10.33 4.68 21.02
CA LEU A 285 -11.12 5.87 21.35
C LEU A 285 -10.38 7.18 21.04
N GLY A 286 -9.06 7.16 20.99
CA GLY A 286 -8.24 8.37 20.84
C GLY A 286 -8.18 9.17 22.16
N VAL A 287 -7.99 8.46 23.26
CA VAL A 287 -7.82 9.05 24.60
C VAL A 287 -6.55 8.51 25.27
N ARG A 288 -5.93 9.34 26.08
CA ARG A 288 -5.00 8.92 27.12
C ARG A 288 -5.78 8.76 28.42
N MET A 289 -5.58 7.63 29.11
CA MET A 289 -6.29 7.33 30.34
C MET A 289 -5.32 6.99 31.47
N ARG A 290 -5.78 7.20 32.68
CA ARG A 290 -5.15 6.75 33.93
C ARG A 290 -6.06 5.76 34.63
N GLN A 291 -5.47 4.76 35.28
CA GLN A 291 -6.21 3.87 36.16
C GLN A 291 -6.61 4.68 37.41
N SER A 292 -7.86 4.54 37.84
CA SER A 292 -8.39 5.19 39.01
C SER A 292 -9.48 4.28 39.62
N GLU A 293 -9.45 4.02 40.88
CA GLU A 293 -10.52 3.23 41.49
C GLU A 293 -11.80 4.07 41.67
N PRO A 294 -12.94 3.58 41.16
CA PRO A 294 -13.08 2.42 40.29
C PRO A 294 -12.90 2.79 38.77
N GLY A 295 -12.09 2.01 38.01
CA GLY A 295 -12.07 2.02 36.53
C GLY A 295 -11.10 3.02 35.90
N LEU A 296 -11.39 3.43 34.63
CA LEU A 296 -10.54 4.26 33.79
C LEU A 296 -11.04 5.70 33.71
N VAL A 297 -10.16 6.66 33.94
CA VAL A 297 -10.45 8.10 33.80
C VAL A 297 -9.65 8.67 32.65
N VAL A 298 -10.31 9.49 31.84
CA VAL A 298 -9.70 10.16 30.68
C VAL A 298 -8.80 11.29 31.17
N ASP A 299 -7.50 11.18 30.92
CA ASP A 299 -6.49 12.20 31.20
C ASP A 299 -6.43 13.24 30.06
N ARG A 300 -6.46 12.76 28.80
CA ARG A 300 -6.40 13.62 27.61
C ARG A 300 -7.19 13.02 26.45
N VAL A 301 -7.86 13.87 25.69
CA VAL A 301 -8.52 13.52 24.43
C VAL A 301 -7.62 13.95 23.26
N MET A 302 -7.31 13.02 22.36
CA MET A 302 -6.44 13.25 21.21
C MET A 302 -7.21 13.96 20.08
N PRO A 303 -6.60 14.96 19.42
CA PRO A 303 -7.22 15.59 18.25
C PRO A 303 -7.51 14.58 17.15
N GLY A 304 -8.68 14.69 16.51
CA GLY A 304 -9.09 13.82 15.40
C GLY A 304 -9.59 12.43 15.79
N GLY A 305 -9.39 11.98 17.04
CA GLY A 305 -9.90 10.68 17.52
C GLY A 305 -11.42 10.63 17.66
N TRP A 306 -11.96 9.41 17.73
CA TRP A 306 -13.40 9.17 17.97
C TRP A 306 -13.92 9.91 19.21
N ALA A 307 -13.20 9.82 20.31
CA ALA A 307 -13.58 10.47 21.58
C ALA A 307 -13.80 11.98 21.44
N LYS A 308 -12.97 12.67 20.63
CA LYS A 308 -13.13 14.10 20.37
C LYS A 308 -14.40 14.41 19.59
N LYS A 309 -14.69 13.59 18.57
CA LYS A 309 -15.90 13.74 17.75
C LYS A 309 -17.18 13.42 18.53
N ALA A 310 -17.12 12.38 19.37
CA ALA A 310 -18.24 11.95 20.20
C ALA A 310 -18.48 12.83 21.44
N GLY A 311 -17.54 13.71 21.79
CA GLY A 311 -17.69 14.65 22.90
C GLY A 311 -17.21 14.14 24.26
N ILE A 312 -16.29 13.17 24.29
CA ILE A 312 -15.57 12.80 25.51
C ILE A 312 -14.67 13.98 25.94
N LEU A 313 -14.62 14.22 27.24
CA LEU A 313 -13.82 15.26 27.87
C LEU A 313 -12.77 14.68 28.80
N PRO A 314 -11.69 15.41 29.13
CA PRO A 314 -10.83 15.09 30.27
C PRO A 314 -11.65 14.97 31.54
N GLU A 315 -11.23 14.09 32.42
CA GLU A 315 -11.88 13.70 33.69
C GLU A 315 -13.18 12.88 33.54
N ASP A 316 -13.65 12.59 32.31
CA ASP A 316 -14.70 11.59 32.12
C ASP A 316 -14.20 10.21 32.56
N ARG A 317 -15.04 9.46 33.26
CA ARG A 317 -14.77 8.06 33.60
C ARG A 317 -15.51 7.16 32.64
N ILE A 318 -14.78 6.26 31.96
CA ILE A 318 -15.39 5.28 31.05
C ILE A 318 -16.09 4.21 31.90
N LEU A 319 -17.38 4.03 31.70
CA LEU A 319 -18.18 3.04 32.41
C LEU A 319 -18.45 1.80 31.53
N LYS A 320 -18.84 2.02 30.27
CA LYS A 320 -19.18 0.95 29.36
C LYS A 320 -18.75 1.28 27.93
N ILE A 321 -18.51 0.23 27.15
CA ILE A 321 -18.37 0.26 25.71
C ILE A 321 -19.40 -0.72 25.13
N GLY A 322 -20.30 -0.21 24.28
CA GLY A 322 -21.51 -0.95 23.94
C GLY A 322 -22.30 -1.32 25.20
N SER A 323 -22.60 -2.60 25.34
CA SER A 323 -23.30 -3.10 26.54
C SER A 323 -22.37 -3.59 27.66
N GLN A 324 -21.04 -3.58 27.47
CA GLN A 324 -20.09 -4.20 28.38
C GLN A 324 -19.45 -3.20 29.34
N PRO A 325 -19.44 -3.48 30.64
CA PRO A 325 -18.71 -2.67 31.64
C PRO A 325 -17.19 -2.72 31.38
N VAL A 326 -16.51 -1.59 31.60
CA VAL A 326 -15.07 -1.44 31.47
C VAL A 326 -14.45 -1.10 32.82
N ALA A 327 -13.80 -2.08 33.42
CA ALA A 327 -13.14 -1.93 34.72
C ALA A 327 -11.67 -1.47 34.58
N ASP A 328 -11.01 -1.86 33.52
CA ASP A 328 -9.58 -1.63 33.27
C ASP A 328 -9.28 -1.52 31.78
N ARG A 329 -8.00 -1.33 31.46
CA ARG A 329 -7.54 -1.18 30.09
C ARG A 329 -7.67 -2.45 29.27
N GLU A 330 -7.47 -3.61 29.90
CA GLU A 330 -7.56 -4.90 29.20
C GLU A 330 -9.01 -5.18 28.76
N ALA A 331 -9.98 -4.96 29.66
CA ALA A 331 -11.40 -5.07 29.35
C ALA A 331 -11.82 -4.10 28.23
N MET A 332 -11.29 -2.86 28.28
CA MET A 332 -11.55 -1.87 27.25
C MET A 332 -10.98 -2.29 25.87
N ASP A 333 -9.72 -2.71 25.84
CA ASP A 333 -9.04 -3.10 24.60
C ASP A 333 -9.69 -4.38 24.02
N ALA A 334 -10.13 -5.30 24.84
CA ALA A 334 -10.86 -6.51 24.43
C ALA A 334 -12.24 -6.17 23.84
N GLU A 335 -12.96 -5.22 24.43
CA GLU A 335 -14.28 -4.82 23.92
C GLU A 335 -14.13 -4.02 22.62
N LEU A 336 -13.22 -3.05 22.56
CA LEU A 336 -12.93 -2.29 21.34
C LEU A 336 -12.46 -3.18 20.18
N GLY A 337 -11.78 -4.28 20.50
CA GLY A 337 -11.33 -5.27 19.49
C GLY A 337 -12.46 -5.99 18.74
N LYS A 338 -13.70 -5.91 19.22
CA LYS A 338 -14.88 -6.48 18.54
C LYS A 338 -15.45 -5.58 17.45
N TYR A 339 -15.09 -4.30 17.47
CA TYR A 339 -15.56 -3.31 16.52
C TYR A 339 -14.58 -3.12 15.36
N LYS A 340 -15.13 -2.68 14.25
CA LYS A 340 -14.37 -2.32 13.04
C LYS A 340 -14.57 -0.84 12.73
N PRO A 341 -13.61 -0.19 12.05
CA PRO A 341 -13.85 1.13 11.49
C PRO A 341 -15.15 1.17 10.68
N GLY A 342 -15.94 2.24 10.88
CA GLY A 342 -17.28 2.39 10.31
C GLY A 342 -18.42 1.78 11.11
N ASP A 343 -18.13 1.01 12.17
CA ASP A 343 -19.20 0.59 13.09
C ASP A 343 -19.67 1.76 13.96
N SER A 344 -20.93 1.73 14.34
CA SER A 344 -21.45 2.66 15.37
C SER A 344 -20.98 2.21 16.74
N LEU A 345 -20.28 3.09 17.44
CA LEU A 345 -19.80 2.84 18.79
C LEU A 345 -20.60 3.69 19.78
N GLU A 346 -21.01 3.05 20.88
CA GLU A 346 -21.63 3.67 22.03
C GLU A 346 -20.68 3.56 23.23
N VAL A 347 -20.44 4.68 23.91
CA VAL A 347 -19.62 4.72 25.12
C VAL A 347 -20.40 5.45 26.22
N GLU A 348 -20.62 4.78 27.35
CA GLU A 348 -21.18 5.39 28.54
C GLU A 348 -20.04 5.92 29.41
N VAL A 349 -20.11 7.20 29.74
CA VAL A 349 -19.14 7.87 30.61
C VAL A 349 -19.83 8.49 31.83
N GLN A 350 -19.14 8.57 32.95
CA GLN A 350 -19.53 9.38 34.07
C GLN A 350 -18.79 10.72 34.02
N ARG A 351 -19.54 11.80 33.97
CA ARG A 351 -19.05 13.18 34.00
C ARG A 351 -19.58 13.88 35.26
N GLY A 352 -18.71 14.07 36.26
CA GLY A 352 -19.14 14.49 37.59
C GLY A 352 -20.04 13.44 38.22
N THR A 353 -21.32 13.78 38.46
CA THR A 353 -22.32 12.86 39.04
C THR A 353 -23.26 12.25 37.98
N GLU A 354 -23.14 12.63 36.71
CA GLU A 354 -24.07 12.23 35.66
C GLU A 354 -23.46 11.15 34.77
N ASN A 355 -24.27 10.17 34.36
CA ASN A 355 -23.93 9.21 33.35
C ASN A 355 -24.42 9.71 31.97
N ILE A 356 -23.53 9.78 31.01
CA ILE A 356 -23.77 10.28 29.66
C ILE A 356 -23.42 9.18 28.66
N VAL A 357 -24.33 8.93 27.72
CA VAL A 357 -24.12 8.01 26.63
C VAL A 357 -23.73 8.80 25.37
N LEU A 358 -22.53 8.54 24.88
CA LEU A 358 -21.95 9.17 23.69
C LEU A 358 -21.93 8.17 22.54
N ARG A 359 -22.30 8.63 21.35
CA ARG A 359 -22.42 7.79 20.14
C ARG A 359 -21.69 8.41 18.98
N GLY A 360 -21.14 7.57 18.12
CA GLY A 360 -20.49 8.02 16.89
C GLY A 360 -20.01 6.85 16.07
N GLU A 361 -19.78 7.14 14.78
CA GLU A 361 -19.15 6.19 13.88
C GLU A 361 -17.63 6.15 14.10
N ILE A 362 -17.06 4.95 14.16
CA ILE A 362 -15.61 4.74 14.28
C ILE A 362 -14.97 5.14 12.98
N GLY A 363 -14.10 6.16 13.02
CA GLY A 363 -13.32 6.56 11.85
C GLY A 363 -12.28 5.51 11.45
N GLY A 364 -11.98 5.42 10.13
CA GLY A 364 -10.88 4.64 9.57
C GLY A 364 -9.52 5.33 9.69
#